data_bb28c1427a25f3a9b282c5473194c943
#
_entry.id   bb28c1427a25f3a9b282c5473194c943
#
_cell.length_a   1.000
_cell.length_b   1.000
_cell.length_c   1.000
_cell.angle_alpha   90.00
_cell.angle_beta   90.00
_cell.angle_gamma   90.00
#
_symmetry.space_group_name_H-M   'P 1'
#
loop_
_entity.id
_entity.type
_entity.pdbx_description
1 polymer ?
#
loop_
_entity_poly.entity_id
_entity_poly.type
_entity_poly.pdbx_seq_one_letter_code
_entity_poly.pdbx_strand_id
1 'polypeptide(L)'
;PAATEAAVLRTYRTAVALFAQLCQTFSLDPLGDGVILSHREGHQRGIATNHGDPEHLWSPFGLTMDIFRQAVSAALTGQAAAPASPAVPFLGRVTADALHIRSGPGTNCPIVGTIRDQGVYTIVETADGQGASQWGKLKSGAGWIALDYVTPQ
;
A
#
# COMPACT_ATOMS: atom_id res chain seq x y z
N PRO A 1 5.71 10.32 12.40
CA PRO A 1 6.36 9.17 11.81
C PRO A 1 5.37 8.18 11.16
N ALA A 2 4.36 7.66 11.89
CA ALA A 2 3.41 6.68 11.33
C ALA A 2 2.56 7.22 10.16
N ALA A 3 2.13 8.47 10.23
CA ALA A 3 1.39 9.10 9.12
C ALA A 3 2.25 9.26 7.85
N THR A 4 3.55 9.50 8.01
CA THR A 4 4.51 9.58 6.90
C THR A 4 4.71 8.21 6.26
N GLU A 5 4.88 7.16 7.05
CA GLU A 5 5.00 5.79 6.58
C GLU A 5 3.76 5.36 5.79
N ALA A 6 2.57 5.56 6.33
CA ALA A 6 1.31 5.25 5.64
C ALA A 6 1.18 6.00 4.30
N ALA A 7 1.61 7.26 4.24
CA ALA A 7 1.61 8.03 2.99
C ALA A 7 2.60 7.47 1.96
N VAL A 8 3.83 7.13 2.38
CA VAL A 8 4.84 6.53 1.51
C VAL A 8 4.37 5.19 0.97
N LEU A 9 3.83 4.33 1.82
CA LEU A 9 3.33 3.02 1.40
C LEU A 9 2.12 3.12 0.44
N ARG A 10 1.21 4.08 0.65
CA ARG A 10 0.12 4.34 -0.32
C ARG A 10 0.67 4.76 -1.68
N THR A 11 1.57 5.74 -1.70
CA THR A 11 2.20 6.21 -2.94
C THR A 11 2.93 5.08 -3.66
N TYR A 12 3.68 4.26 -2.90
CA TYR A 12 4.36 3.09 -3.44
C TYR A 12 3.39 2.10 -4.11
N ARG A 13 2.27 1.74 -3.45
CA ARG A 13 1.26 0.82 -4.02
C ARG A 13 0.61 1.40 -5.28
N THR A 14 0.27 2.68 -5.27
CA THR A 14 -0.28 3.36 -6.44
C THR A 14 0.72 3.36 -7.60
N ALA A 15 2.00 3.59 -7.31
CA ALA A 15 3.06 3.51 -8.31
C ALA A 15 3.19 2.07 -8.87
N VAL A 16 3.17 1.03 -8.03
CA VAL A 16 3.20 -0.38 -8.49
C VAL A 16 2.05 -0.65 -9.46
N ALA A 17 0.82 -0.26 -9.12
CA ALA A 17 -0.35 -0.47 -9.97
C ALA A 17 -0.23 0.28 -11.31
N LEU A 18 0.20 1.54 -11.27
CA LEU A 18 0.42 2.36 -12.47
C LEU A 18 1.50 1.76 -13.38
N PHE A 19 2.64 1.37 -12.81
CA PHE A 19 3.74 0.80 -13.60
C PHE A 19 3.38 -0.58 -14.18
N ALA A 20 2.60 -1.40 -13.46
CA ALA A 20 2.07 -2.65 -14.00
C ALA A 20 1.16 -2.39 -15.21
N GLN A 21 0.27 -1.39 -15.13
CA GLN A 21 -0.58 -1.00 -16.25
C GLN A 21 0.23 -0.48 -17.44
N LEU A 22 1.27 0.33 -17.20
CA LEU A 22 2.16 0.81 -18.25
C LEU A 22 2.91 -0.35 -18.91
N CYS A 23 3.48 -1.26 -18.12
CA CYS A 23 4.17 -2.44 -18.64
C CYS A 23 3.23 -3.31 -19.47
N GLN A 24 1.98 -3.49 -19.04
CA GLN A 24 0.96 -4.21 -19.81
C GLN A 24 0.64 -3.50 -21.13
N THR A 25 0.40 -2.19 -21.07
CA THR A 25 0.01 -1.38 -22.25
C THR A 25 1.09 -1.39 -23.33
N PHE A 26 2.35 -1.29 -22.91
CA PHE A 26 3.49 -1.20 -23.84
C PHE A 26 4.26 -2.51 -24.02
N SER A 27 3.74 -3.62 -23.48
CA SER A 27 4.37 -4.95 -23.57
C SER A 27 5.82 -4.94 -23.05
N LEU A 28 6.06 -4.28 -21.92
CA LEU A 28 7.37 -4.16 -21.30
C LEU A 28 7.55 -5.21 -20.20
N ASP A 29 8.77 -5.75 -20.09
CA ASP A 29 9.14 -6.58 -18.95
C ASP A 29 9.63 -5.69 -17.80
N PRO A 30 8.91 -5.63 -16.66
CA PRO A 30 9.31 -4.79 -15.52
C PRO A 30 10.66 -5.18 -14.90
N LEU A 31 11.13 -6.42 -15.12
CA LEU A 31 12.44 -6.89 -14.69
C LEU A 31 13.53 -6.70 -15.74
N GLY A 32 13.16 -6.26 -16.95
CA GLY A 32 14.09 -6.00 -18.05
C GLY A 32 15.05 -4.86 -17.72
N ASP A 33 16.31 -4.99 -18.15
CA ASP A 33 17.31 -3.95 -17.93
C ASP A 33 16.89 -2.64 -18.60
N GLY A 34 16.90 -1.54 -17.84
CA GLY A 34 16.57 -0.21 -18.33
C GLY A 34 15.08 0.09 -18.50
N VAL A 35 14.18 -0.85 -18.22
CA VAL A 35 12.74 -0.65 -18.38
C VAL A 35 12.16 0.22 -17.27
N ILE A 36 12.49 -0.08 -16.01
CA ILE A 36 12.10 0.74 -14.87
C ILE A 36 13.36 1.20 -14.16
N LEU A 37 13.63 2.50 -14.22
CA LEU A 37 14.81 3.13 -13.62
C LEU A 37 14.39 4.16 -12.58
N SER A 38 15.12 4.22 -11.47
CA SER A 38 15.10 5.38 -10.60
C SER A 38 15.88 6.55 -11.23
N HIS A 39 15.72 7.73 -10.66
CA HIS A 39 16.49 8.90 -11.08
C HIS A 39 18.00 8.66 -10.92
N ARG A 40 18.40 8.03 -9.79
CA ARG A 40 19.79 7.66 -9.52
C ARG A 40 20.36 6.69 -10.57
N GLU A 41 19.62 5.65 -10.92
CA GLU A 41 20.03 4.69 -11.95
C GLU A 41 20.10 5.32 -13.34
N GLY A 42 19.16 6.23 -13.64
CA GLY A 42 19.20 7.04 -14.87
C GLY A 42 20.42 7.95 -14.93
N HIS A 43 20.81 8.55 -13.79
CA HIS A 43 22.05 9.34 -13.72
C HIS A 43 23.30 8.48 -13.97
N GLN A 44 23.38 7.30 -13.35
CA GLN A 44 24.50 6.36 -13.59
C GLN A 44 24.62 5.94 -15.04
N ARG A 45 23.51 5.96 -15.80
CA ARG A 45 23.46 5.68 -17.23
C ARG A 45 23.66 6.93 -18.12
N GLY A 46 23.83 8.10 -17.51
CA GLY A 46 24.03 9.37 -18.23
C GLY A 46 22.79 9.95 -18.90
N ILE A 47 21.58 9.52 -18.51
CA ILE A 47 20.29 9.95 -19.10
C ILE A 47 19.44 10.79 -18.14
N ALA A 48 19.89 11.00 -16.90
CA ALA A 48 19.19 11.82 -15.91
C ALA A 48 20.17 12.65 -15.05
N THR A 49 19.65 13.66 -14.39
CA THR A 49 20.40 14.47 -13.40
C THR A 49 20.65 13.68 -12.12
N ASN A 50 21.58 14.14 -11.26
CA ASN A 50 21.92 13.43 -10.03
C ASN A 50 20.91 13.74 -8.90
N HIS A 51 19.91 12.89 -8.76
CA HIS A 51 18.93 12.94 -7.67
C HIS A 51 18.74 11.56 -7.03
N GLY A 52 18.30 11.53 -5.77
CA GLY A 52 18.12 10.30 -4.99
C GLY A 52 16.70 9.71 -5.03
N ASP A 53 15.86 10.13 -5.99
CA ASP A 53 14.46 9.69 -6.09
C ASP A 53 14.33 8.31 -6.75
N PRO A 54 13.45 7.48 -6.24
CA PRO A 54 12.64 7.56 -5.02
C PRO A 54 13.32 6.96 -3.79
N GLU A 55 14.55 6.45 -3.92
CA GLU A 55 15.21 5.62 -2.91
C GLU A 55 15.39 6.34 -1.57
N HIS A 56 15.63 7.66 -1.58
CA HIS A 56 15.77 8.43 -0.34
C HIS A 56 14.50 8.43 0.52
N LEU A 57 13.30 8.30 -0.11
CA LEU A 57 12.01 8.20 0.58
C LEU A 57 11.69 6.76 0.99
N TRP A 58 12.19 5.78 0.24
CA TRP A 58 11.82 4.37 0.37
C TRP A 58 12.74 3.60 1.33
N SER A 59 14.04 3.91 1.34
CA SER A 59 15.04 3.20 2.14
C SER A 59 14.70 3.10 3.62
N PRO A 60 14.16 4.14 4.30
CA PRO A 60 13.78 4.04 5.71
C PRO A 60 12.69 2.99 6.00
N PHE A 61 11.96 2.55 4.98
CA PHE A 61 10.88 1.57 5.06
C PHE A 61 11.25 0.21 4.45
N GLY A 62 12.54 -0.01 4.17
CA GLY A 62 13.04 -1.26 3.58
C GLY A 62 12.63 -1.48 2.11
N LEU A 63 12.13 -0.45 1.43
CA LEU A 63 11.77 -0.51 0.02
C LEU A 63 12.96 -0.16 -0.87
N THR A 64 13.17 -0.94 -1.93
CA THR A 64 14.23 -0.74 -2.92
C THR A 64 13.66 -0.78 -4.32
N MET A 65 14.43 -0.35 -5.32
CA MET A 65 14.03 -0.45 -6.73
C MET A 65 13.83 -1.91 -7.17
N ASP A 66 14.62 -2.85 -6.66
CA ASP A 66 14.44 -4.28 -6.99
C ASP A 66 13.14 -4.82 -6.42
N ILE A 67 12.81 -4.48 -5.16
CA ILE A 67 11.51 -4.82 -4.55
C ILE A 67 10.36 -4.20 -5.35
N PHE A 68 10.54 -2.95 -5.82
CA PHE A 68 9.53 -2.27 -6.65
C PHE A 68 9.30 -2.99 -7.98
N ARG A 69 10.37 -3.33 -8.72
CA ARG A 69 10.29 -4.07 -9.99
C ARG A 69 9.60 -5.43 -9.82
N GLN A 70 9.95 -6.17 -8.74
CA GLN A 70 9.32 -7.44 -8.41
C GLN A 70 7.82 -7.27 -8.10
N ALA A 71 7.45 -6.23 -7.35
CA ALA A 71 6.05 -5.93 -7.06
C ALA A 71 5.27 -5.57 -8.34
N VAL A 72 5.87 -4.80 -9.26
CA VAL A 72 5.28 -4.50 -10.58
C VAL A 72 5.10 -5.76 -11.41
N SER A 73 6.10 -6.64 -11.44
CA SER A 73 6.03 -7.93 -12.16
C SER A 73 4.92 -8.84 -11.59
N ALA A 74 4.82 -8.92 -10.27
CA ALA A 74 3.76 -9.67 -9.60
C ALA A 74 2.37 -9.11 -9.91
N ALA A 75 2.21 -7.79 -9.91
CA ALA A 75 0.96 -7.12 -10.26
C ALA A 75 0.56 -7.37 -11.74
N LEU A 76 1.54 -7.39 -12.64
CA LEU A 76 1.33 -7.65 -14.06
C LEU A 76 0.82 -9.08 -14.33
N THR A 77 1.31 -10.07 -13.59
CA THR A 77 0.94 -11.48 -13.72
C THR A 77 -0.37 -11.84 -13.00
N GLY A 78 -1.03 -10.88 -12.37
CA GLY A 78 -2.19 -11.13 -11.50
C GLY A 78 -1.84 -11.82 -10.18
N GLN A 79 -0.57 -12.06 -9.95
CA GLN A 79 0.01 -12.47 -8.66
C GLN A 79 0.38 -11.23 -7.86
N ALA A 80 -0.57 -10.29 -7.69
CA ALA A 80 -0.32 -9.13 -6.86
C ALA A 80 0.14 -9.63 -5.48
N ALA A 81 1.46 -9.59 -5.27
CA ALA A 81 1.98 -9.47 -3.94
C ALA A 81 1.53 -8.06 -3.48
N ALA A 82 0.29 -7.94 -3.05
CA ALA A 82 -0.02 -6.96 -2.04
C ALA A 82 1.08 -7.12 -0.99
N PRO A 83 1.73 -6.04 -0.51
CA PRO A 83 2.57 -6.13 0.67
C PRO A 83 1.71 -6.91 1.66
N ALA A 84 2.21 -8.04 2.13
CA ALA A 84 1.43 -9.08 2.77
C ALA A 84 0.45 -8.45 3.75
N SER A 85 -0.83 -8.46 3.38
CA SER A 85 -1.87 -8.17 4.34
C SER A 85 -1.60 -9.09 5.51
N PRO A 86 -1.50 -8.58 6.74
CA PRO A 86 -1.27 -9.46 7.85
C PRO A 86 -2.28 -10.59 7.77
N ALA A 87 -1.81 -11.83 7.88
CA ALA A 87 -2.66 -13.00 7.75
C ALA A 87 -3.82 -12.85 8.76
N VAL A 88 -5.05 -12.86 8.27
CA VAL A 88 -6.23 -12.76 9.15
C VAL A 88 -6.49 -14.11 9.82
N PRO A 89 -6.96 -14.11 11.10
CA PRO A 89 -7.23 -12.92 11.93
C PRO A 89 -5.96 -12.33 12.56
N PHE A 90 -5.90 -11.00 12.67
CA PHE A 90 -4.83 -10.32 13.41
C PHE A 90 -5.39 -9.25 14.36
N LEU A 91 -4.57 -8.86 15.34
CA LEU A 91 -4.87 -7.74 16.23
C LEU A 91 -4.31 -6.45 15.65
N GLY A 92 -5.15 -5.43 15.53
CA GLY A 92 -4.76 -4.11 15.04
C GLY A 92 -5.08 -3.02 16.04
N ARG A 93 -4.09 -2.20 16.37
CA ARG A 93 -4.27 -1.00 17.21
C ARG A 93 -4.69 0.17 16.33
N VAL A 94 -5.82 0.79 16.66
CA VAL A 94 -6.26 2.03 16.02
C VAL A 94 -5.36 3.19 16.47
N THR A 95 -4.86 3.98 15.52
CA THR A 95 -3.95 5.11 15.77
C THR A 95 -4.62 6.47 15.55
N ALA A 96 -5.82 6.49 14.95
CA ALA A 96 -6.60 7.69 14.73
C ALA A 96 -7.44 8.06 15.96
N ASP A 97 -7.65 9.35 16.21
CA ASP A 97 -8.54 9.85 17.28
C ASP A 97 -10.02 9.58 16.98
N ALA A 98 -10.37 9.45 15.70
CA ALA A 98 -11.69 9.07 15.23
C ALA A 98 -11.57 8.27 13.92
N LEU A 99 -11.99 7.01 13.94
CA LEU A 99 -11.96 6.13 12.78
C LEU A 99 -13.38 5.66 12.45
N HIS A 100 -13.86 5.97 11.26
CA HIS A 100 -15.19 5.56 10.82
C HIS A 100 -15.26 4.06 10.56
N ILE A 101 -16.32 3.45 11.07
CA ILE A 101 -16.74 2.09 10.71
C ILE A 101 -17.77 2.21 9.58
N ARG A 102 -17.57 1.45 8.51
CA ARG A 102 -18.46 1.47 7.35
C ARG A 102 -19.12 0.11 7.13
N SER A 103 -20.26 0.11 6.45
CA SER A 103 -21.01 -1.12 6.16
C SER A 103 -20.29 -2.05 5.17
N GLY A 104 -19.30 -1.53 4.44
CA GLY A 104 -18.50 -2.26 3.46
C GLY A 104 -17.13 -1.65 3.28
N PRO A 105 -16.23 -2.31 2.50
CA PRO A 105 -14.87 -1.85 2.25
C PRO A 105 -14.87 -0.70 1.24
N GLY A 106 -14.93 0.54 1.72
CA GLY A 106 -14.85 1.72 0.87
C GLY A 106 -15.46 2.98 1.47
N THR A 107 -14.95 4.15 1.09
CA THR A 107 -15.50 5.45 1.47
C THR A 107 -16.86 5.73 0.81
N ASN A 108 -17.20 5.01 -0.24
CA ASN A 108 -18.52 5.00 -0.89
C ASN A 108 -19.57 4.21 -0.08
N CYS A 109 -19.17 3.43 0.92
CA CYS A 109 -20.08 2.71 1.80
C CYS A 109 -20.54 3.61 2.97
N PRO A 110 -21.81 3.49 3.44
CA PRO A 110 -22.34 4.25 4.55
C PRO A 110 -21.51 4.07 5.84
N ILE A 111 -21.39 5.16 6.61
CA ILE A 111 -20.81 5.11 7.96
C ILE A 111 -21.85 4.51 8.89
N VAL A 112 -21.50 3.44 9.58
CA VAL A 112 -22.36 2.73 10.55
C VAL A 112 -21.91 2.90 12.00
N GLY A 113 -20.72 3.50 12.21
CA GLY A 113 -20.19 3.77 13.54
C GLY A 113 -18.87 4.55 13.47
N THR A 114 -18.30 4.85 14.63
CA THR A 114 -16.99 5.52 14.75
C THR A 114 -16.28 5.00 16.00
N ILE A 115 -15.03 4.55 15.82
CA ILE A 115 -14.09 4.26 16.91
C ILE A 115 -13.47 5.58 17.34
N ARG A 116 -13.49 5.87 18.63
CA ARG A 116 -12.92 7.09 19.23
C ARG A 116 -11.85 6.81 20.29
N ASP A 117 -11.57 5.56 20.51
CA ASP A 117 -10.48 5.08 21.34
C ASP A 117 -9.38 4.48 20.47
N GLN A 118 -8.15 4.60 20.91
CA GLN A 118 -6.99 3.99 20.25
C GLN A 118 -6.82 2.53 20.72
N GLY A 119 -7.94 1.81 20.75
CA GLY A 119 -8.04 0.43 21.20
C GLY A 119 -7.42 -0.57 20.22
N VAL A 120 -7.34 -1.82 20.68
CA VAL A 120 -6.92 -2.97 19.85
C VAL A 120 -8.14 -3.75 19.41
N TYR A 121 -8.26 -3.98 18.11
CA TYR A 121 -9.37 -4.65 17.47
C TYR A 121 -8.91 -5.86 16.69
N THR A 122 -9.70 -6.92 16.67
CA THR A 122 -9.43 -8.10 15.85
C THR A 122 -10.00 -7.89 14.45
N ILE A 123 -9.13 -7.99 13.45
CA ILE A 123 -9.48 -7.97 12.03
C ILE A 123 -9.57 -9.41 11.55
N VAL A 124 -10.71 -9.79 10.97
CA VAL A 124 -11.00 -11.16 10.54
C VAL A 124 -11.06 -11.33 9.02
N GLU A 125 -11.10 -10.24 8.29
CA GLU A 125 -11.15 -10.24 6.83
C GLU A 125 -10.53 -8.94 6.32
N THR A 126 -9.86 -8.99 5.18
CA THR A 126 -9.33 -7.79 4.50
C THR A 126 -9.87 -7.72 3.07
N ALA A 127 -10.11 -6.51 2.58
CA ALA A 127 -10.56 -6.27 1.22
C ALA A 127 -10.02 -4.93 0.69
N ASP A 128 -9.85 -4.85 -0.62
CA ASP A 128 -9.58 -3.59 -1.30
C ASP A 128 -10.85 -2.77 -1.40
N GLY A 129 -10.70 -1.44 -1.38
CA GLY A 129 -11.85 -0.54 -1.49
C GLY A 129 -11.45 0.91 -1.62
N GLN A 130 -12.39 1.74 -2.06
CA GLN A 130 -12.13 3.16 -2.30
C GLN A 130 -11.76 3.90 -1.01
N GLY A 131 -10.76 4.77 -1.08
CA GLY A 131 -10.44 5.75 -0.03
C GLY A 131 -9.52 5.25 1.09
N ALA A 132 -9.05 4.02 1.01
CA ALA A 132 -7.98 3.48 1.84
C ALA A 132 -7.16 2.47 1.05
N SER A 133 -5.92 2.22 1.46
CA SER A 133 -5.06 1.22 0.83
C SER A 133 -5.61 -0.20 1.01
N GLN A 134 -6.26 -0.46 2.13
CA GLN A 134 -6.95 -1.70 2.45
C GLN A 134 -7.99 -1.47 3.54
N TRP A 135 -9.04 -2.28 3.54
CA TRP A 135 -10.11 -2.28 4.54
C TRP A 135 -10.05 -3.55 5.37
N GLY A 136 -10.30 -3.44 6.67
CA GLY A 136 -10.36 -4.55 7.60
C GLY A 136 -11.73 -4.70 8.22
N LYS A 137 -12.28 -5.92 8.22
CA LYS A 137 -13.54 -6.25 8.86
C LYS A 137 -13.32 -6.56 10.32
N LEU A 138 -14.06 -5.89 11.17
CA LEU A 138 -14.02 -6.10 12.61
C LEU A 138 -14.68 -7.44 13.00
N LYS A 139 -14.03 -8.22 13.88
CA LYS A 139 -14.57 -9.47 14.41
C LYS A 139 -15.93 -9.28 15.12
N SER A 140 -16.17 -8.10 15.67
CA SER A 140 -17.45 -7.77 16.32
C SER A 140 -18.65 -7.74 15.37
N GLY A 141 -18.40 -7.74 14.05
CA GLY A 141 -19.46 -7.57 13.05
C GLY A 141 -19.92 -6.12 12.87
N ALA A 142 -19.31 -5.16 13.57
CA ALA A 142 -19.69 -3.75 13.48
C ALA A 142 -19.46 -3.14 12.08
N GLY A 143 -18.59 -3.73 11.25
CA GLY A 143 -18.34 -3.30 9.88
C GLY A 143 -16.86 -3.27 9.53
N TRP A 144 -16.50 -2.38 8.62
CA TRP A 144 -15.18 -2.25 8.01
C TRP A 144 -14.49 -0.95 8.42
N ILE A 145 -13.21 -1.01 8.67
CA ILE A 145 -12.36 0.15 8.99
C ILE A 145 -11.19 0.24 8.02
N ALA A 146 -10.70 1.45 7.77
CA ALA A 146 -9.53 1.70 6.95
C ALA A 146 -8.26 1.27 7.70
N LEU A 147 -7.52 0.32 7.14
CA LEU A 147 -6.30 -0.22 7.75
C LEU A 147 -5.11 0.75 7.71
N ASP A 148 -5.21 1.84 6.94
CA ASP A 148 -4.21 2.93 6.94
C ASP A 148 -4.05 3.59 8.33
N TYR A 149 -5.03 3.43 9.20
CA TYR A 149 -5.06 3.97 10.57
C TYR A 149 -4.97 2.87 11.63
N VAL A 150 -4.46 1.70 11.25
CA VAL A 150 -4.33 0.52 12.13
C VAL A 150 -2.91 -0.02 12.07
N THR A 151 -2.29 -0.20 13.23
CA THR A 151 -0.97 -0.83 13.34
C THR A 151 -1.17 -2.29 13.78
N PRO A 152 -0.73 -3.29 13.01
CA PRO A 152 -0.72 -4.69 13.43
C PRO A 152 0.09 -4.88 14.72
N GLN A 153 -0.40 -5.76 15.60
CA GLN A 153 0.24 -6.12 16.88
C GLN A 153 0.76 -7.54 16.83
#